data_ba350f172aabc10eafddec163eddff29
#
_entry.id   ba350f172aabc10eafddec163eddff29
#
_cell.length_a   1.000
_cell.length_b   1.000
_cell.length_c   1.000
_cell.angle_alpha   90.00
_cell.angle_beta   90.00
_cell.angle_gamma   90.00
#
_symmetry.space_group_name_H-M   'P 1'
#
loop_
_entity.id
_entity.type
_entity.pdbx_description
1 polymer ?
#
loop_
_entity_poly.entity_id
_entity_poly.type
_entity_poly.pdbx_seq_one_letter_code
_entity_poly.pdbx_strand_id
1 'polypeptide(L)'
;MKTKLILLALFITKLIFVQAQMDDKFYFPKKDLNQIAWENYEELMLNTETDTISVLILKPKETPKATIFYFHGAGGNITYYLPLTQILAENNFQVVMVDFRGYGKSTGTPTHNNIAKDGELFFETLLKKKGIKETPKIIYGVSIGTQIATLLAKNHQDKIEGLVLEGTMASFTDIAMYHVPEYKDFLEKNYISPYSAKEDIKTINKISKLFLHSKEDKDVPFTQGEIVYNNASEPKEFLEFKGEHLHALKYRREQILQKINEMIE
;
A
#
# COMPACT_ATOMS: atom_id res chain seq x y z
N MET A 1 14.25 25.32 -34.32
CA MET A 1 14.34 25.00 -32.88
C MET A 1 13.03 25.28 -32.13
N LYS A 2 12.40 26.44 -32.25
CA LYS A 2 11.17 26.82 -31.50
C LYS A 2 9.98 25.86 -31.77
N THR A 3 9.79 25.41 -33.01
CA THR A 3 8.67 24.52 -33.39
C THR A 3 8.80 23.09 -32.80
N LYS A 4 10.04 22.56 -32.69
CA LYS A 4 10.29 21.25 -32.05
C LYS A 4 10.07 21.32 -30.52
N LEU A 5 10.38 22.46 -29.89
CA LEU A 5 10.14 22.68 -28.47
C LEU A 5 8.63 22.76 -28.14
N ILE A 6 7.85 23.42 -29.02
CA ILE A 6 6.40 23.53 -28.85
C ILE A 6 5.72 22.16 -29.05
N LEU A 7 6.14 21.36 -30.03
CA LEU A 7 5.64 20.02 -30.24
C LEU A 7 5.99 19.07 -29.08
N LEU A 8 7.18 19.19 -28.51
CA LEU A 8 7.58 18.41 -27.34
C LEU A 8 6.78 18.81 -26.12
N ALA A 9 6.56 20.11 -25.88
CA ALA A 9 5.73 20.60 -24.76
C ALA A 9 4.27 20.14 -24.90
N LEU A 10 3.68 20.17 -26.09
CA LEU A 10 2.33 19.68 -26.37
C LEU A 10 2.23 18.16 -26.20
N PHE A 11 3.27 17.41 -26.52
CA PHE A 11 3.30 15.96 -26.31
C PHE A 11 3.40 15.61 -24.83
N ILE A 12 4.24 16.33 -24.07
CA ILE A 12 4.36 16.17 -22.61
C ILE A 12 3.06 16.54 -21.91
N THR A 13 2.40 17.63 -22.29
CA THR A 13 1.10 18.02 -21.71
C THR A 13 -0.01 17.01 -22.01
N LYS A 14 -0.04 16.41 -23.22
CA LYS A 14 -0.99 15.33 -23.52
C LYS A 14 -0.73 14.06 -22.71
N LEU A 15 0.52 13.66 -22.52
CA LEU A 15 0.87 12.50 -21.67
C LEU A 15 0.46 12.73 -20.21
N ILE A 16 0.76 13.91 -19.64
CA ILE A 16 0.36 14.28 -18.27
C ILE A 16 -1.17 14.27 -18.15
N PHE A 17 -1.90 14.74 -19.16
CA PHE A 17 -3.36 14.80 -19.16
C PHE A 17 -3.99 13.40 -19.23
N VAL A 18 -3.44 12.49 -20.05
CA VAL A 18 -3.90 11.09 -20.13
C VAL A 18 -3.63 10.36 -18.81
N GLN A 19 -2.48 10.59 -18.18
CA GLN A 19 -2.12 9.95 -16.91
C GLN A 19 -3.02 10.45 -15.77
N ALA A 20 -3.27 11.75 -15.68
CA ALA A 20 -4.18 12.33 -14.69
C ALA A 20 -5.65 11.89 -14.86
N GLN A 21 -6.09 11.60 -16.08
CA GLN A 21 -7.44 11.07 -16.35
C GLN A 21 -7.62 9.61 -15.97
N MET A 22 -6.54 8.84 -15.76
CA MET A 22 -6.64 7.43 -15.39
C MET A 22 -6.60 7.21 -13.86
N ASP A 23 -6.01 8.15 -13.10
CA ASP A 23 -5.85 7.99 -11.64
C ASP A 23 -7.21 7.81 -10.94
N ASP A 24 -8.27 8.50 -11.38
CA ASP A 24 -9.62 8.41 -10.83
C ASP A 24 -10.26 7.01 -10.98
N LYS A 25 -9.73 6.17 -11.87
CA LYS A 25 -10.21 4.80 -12.08
C LYS A 25 -9.68 3.79 -11.05
N PHE A 26 -8.69 4.20 -10.26
CA PHE A 26 -8.05 3.33 -9.28
C PHE A 26 -8.50 3.58 -7.83
N TYR A 27 -9.19 4.70 -7.57
CA TYR A 27 -9.50 5.13 -6.21
C TYR A 27 -11.00 5.29 -6.01
N PHE A 28 -11.54 4.60 -5.01
CA PHE A 28 -12.98 4.59 -4.67
C PHE A 28 -13.21 5.02 -3.22
N PRO A 29 -12.91 6.31 -2.89
CA PRO A 29 -12.97 6.80 -1.53
C PRO A 29 -14.40 6.85 -0.98
N LYS A 30 -14.56 6.48 0.30
CA LYS A 30 -15.78 6.71 1.07
C LYS A 30 -15.50 7.65 2.23
N LYS A 31 -16.44 8.56 2.50
CA LYS A 31 -16.38 9.52 3.60
C LYS A 31 -17.09 9.02 4.86
N ASP A 32 -18.03 8.10 4.73
CA ASP A 32 -18.69 7.43 5.83
C ASP A 32 -17.70 6.57 6.62
N LEU A 33 -17.73 6.71 7.94
CA LEU A 33 -16.80 6.03 8.84
C LEU A 33 -17.52 4.90 9.57
N ASN A 34 -16.91 3.73 9.63
CA ASN A 34 -17.33 2.68 10.55
C ASN A 34 -16.91 3.03 11.98
N GLN A 35 -17.65 2.53 12.96
CA GLN A 35 -17.31 2.71 14.37
C GLN A 35 -15.97 2.04 14.69
N ILE A 36 -15.09 2.75 15.40
CA ILE A 36 -13.85 2.21 15.91
C ILE A 36 -14.16 1.50 17.23
N ALA A 37 -14.31 0.17 17.20
CA ALA A 37 -14.59 -0.66 18.37
C ALA A 37 -13.30 -1.06 19.12
N TRP A 38 -12.25 -0.26 19.06
CA TRP A 38 -10.97 -0.45 19.74
C TRP A 38 -10.77 0.67 20.74
N GLU A 39 -10.56 0.33 22.04
CA GLU A 39 -10.52 1.34 23.11
C GLU A 39 -9.23 2.17 23.11
N ASN A 40 -8.08 1.54 22.81
CA ASN A 40 -6.76 2.19 22.89
C ASN A 40 -6.30 2.63 21.50
N TYR A 41 -6.83 3.73 21.00
CA TYR A 41 -6.42 4.30 19.71
C TYR A 41 -6.09 5.80 19.81
N GLU A 42 -5.39 6.28 18.82
CA GLU A 42 -5.04 7.70 18.64
C GLU A 42 -5.34 8.11 17.21
N GLU A 43 -5.96 9.27 17.03
CA GLU A 43 -6.16 9.88 15.72
C GLU A 43 -5.25 11.11 15.57
N LEU A 44 -4.67 11.26 14.37
CA LEU A 44 -3.82 12.40 14.02
C LEU A 44 -4.22 12.94 12.65
N MET A 45 -3.99 14.23 12.45
CA MET A 45 -4.06 14.87 11.13
C MET A 45 -2.67 15.37 10.76
N LEU A 46 -2.17 14.94 9.62
CA LEU A 46 -0.90 15.42 9.07
C LEU A 46 -1.17 16.42 7.94
N ASN A 47 -0.56 17.58 8.03
CA ASN A 47 -0.66 18.59 6.97
C ASN A 47 0.31 18.25 5.84
N THR A 48 -0.20 18.19 4.63
CA THR A 48 0.58 18.21 3.39
C THR A 48 0.73 19.65 2.91
N GLU A 49 1.31 19.88 1.72
CA GLU A 49 1.41 21.23 1.14
C GLU A 49 0.03 21.87 0.88
N THR A 50 -0.97 21.06 0.51
CA THR A 50 -2.29 21.55 0.06
C THR A 50 -3.45 20.99 0.83
N ASP A 51 -3.28 19.87 1.53
CA ASP A 51 -4.34 19.06 2.10
C ASP A 51 -3.95 18.53 3.49
N THR A 52 -4.87 17.80 4.10
CA THR A 52 -4.62 17.04 5.34
C THR A 52 -4.89 15.56 5.12
N ILE A 53 -4.06 14.72 5.71
CA ILE A 53 -4.26 13.26 5.71
C ILE A 53 -4.51 12.76 7.13
N SER A 54 -5.48 11.88 7.26
CA SER A 54 -5.92 11.29 8.52
C SER A 54 -5.09 10.04 8.82
N VAL A 55 -4.67 9.92 10.05
CA VAL A 55 -3.92 8.77 10.57
C VAL A 55 -4.64 8.20 11.78
N LEU A 56 -4.78 6.89 11.84
CA LEU A 56 -5.29 6.14 12.97
C LEU A 56 -4.20 5.20 13.50
N ILE A 57 -3.94 5.26 14.79
CA ILE A 57 -3.00 4.37 15.49
C ILE A 57 -3.79 3.47 16.44
N LEU A 58 -3.83 2.18 16.15
CA LEU A 58 -4.32 1.17 17.07
C LEU A 58 -3.17 0.74 17.97
N LYS A 59 -3.30 0.99 19.27
CA LYS A 59 -2.29 0.60 20.26
C LYS A 59 -2.72 -0.72 20.92
N PRO A 60 -1.84 -1.73 21.02
CA PRO A 60 -2.16 -2.95 21.75
C PRO A 60 -2.34 -2.70 23.23
N LYS A 61 -2.83 -3.70 23.97
CA LYS A 61 -2.99 -3.62 25.42
C LYS A 61 -1.65 -3.68 26.16
N GLU A 62 -0.70 -4.42 25.62
CA GLU A 62 0.66 -4.60 26.16
C GLU A 62 1.67 -3.77 25.35
N THR A 63 2.94 -3.83 25.75
CA THR A 63 4.03 -3.22 25.00
C THR A 63 4.08 -3.75 23.57
N PRO A 64 4.07 -2.88 22.54
CA PRO A 64 4.11 -3.33 21.16
C PRO A 64 5.38 -4.13 20.83
N LYS A 65 5.22 -5.28 20.19
CA LYS A 65 6.34 -6.06 19.63
C LYS A 65 6.99 -5.32 18.46
N ALA A 66 6.15 -4.71 17.60
CA ALA A 66 6.55 -3.91 16.45
C ALA A 66 5.44 -2.92 16.09
N THR A 67 5.78 -1.95 15.25
CA THR A 67 4.82 -1.06 14.59
C THR A 67 4.62 -1.47 13.14
N ILE A 68 3.37 -1.71 12.75
CA ILE A 68 2.96 -2.03 11.39
C ILE A 68 2.39 -0.78 10.73
N PHE A 69 3.06 -0.29 9.68
CA PHE A 69 2.57 0.78 8.82
C PHE A 69 1.67 0.16 7.76
N TYR A 70 0.36 0.39 7.87
CA TYR A 70 -0.65 -0.27 7.05
C TYR A 70 -1.21 0.66 5.98
N PHE A 71 -1.14 0.22 4.72
CA PHE A 71 -1.63 0.92 3.53
C PHE A 71 -2.83 0.18 2.95
N HIS A 72 -4.01 0.82 2.99
CA HIS A 72 -5.29 0.23 2.61
C HIS A 72 -5.47 0.04 1.10
N GLY A 73 -6.50 -0.70 0.71
CA GLY A 73 -6.89 -0.94 -0.68
C GLY A 73 -7.64 0.23 -1.32
N ALA A 74 -8.12 0.01 -2.56
CA ALA A 74 -8.76 1.03 -3.38
C ALA A 74 -10.11 1.53 -2.84
N GLY A 75 -10.88 0.69 -2.16
CA GLY A 75 -12.24 1.01 -1.71
C GLY A 75 -12.34 1.37 -0.23
N GLY A 76 -13.31 2.20 0.14
CA GLY A 76 -13.64 2.52 1.53
C GLY A 76 -12.79 3.62 2.15
N ASN A 77 -12.27 3.39 3.33
CA ASN A 77 -11.30 4.18 4.09
C ASN A 77 -10.72 3.31 5.20
N ILE A 78 -9.78 3.80 6.01
CA ILE A 78 -9.13 3.00 7.06
C ILE A 78 -10.09 2.27 7.99
N THR A 79 -11.28 2.83 8.28
CA THR A 79 -12.24 2.19 9.18
C THR A 79 -12.88 0.91 8.59
N TYR A 80 -12.85 0.74 7.28
CA TYR A 80 -13.30 -0.49 6.60
C TYR A 80 -12.31 -1.65 6.78
N TYR A 81 -11.04 -1.34 7.09
CA TYR A 81 -9.97 -2.32 7.30
C TYR A 81 -9.74 -2.68 8.78
N LEU A 82 -10.54 -2.09 9.70
CA LEU A 82 -10.46 -2.40 11.13
C LEU A 82 -10.61 -3.90 11.44
N PRO A 83 -11.51 -4.68 10.78
CA PRO A 83 -11.61 -6.11 11.07
C PRO A 83 -10.31 -6.88 10.84
N LEU A 84 -9.44 -6.41 9.92
CA LEU A 84 -8.13 -7.02 9.64
C LEU A 84 -7.06 -6.48 10.60
N THR A 85 -7.02 -5.17 10.80
CA THR A 85 -5.95 -4.51 11.55
C THR A 85 -6.10 -4.69 13.07
N GLN A 86 -7.33 -4.86 13.58
CA GLN A 86 -7.57 -5.22 14.99
C GLN A 86 -6.98 -6.58 15.34
N ILE A 87 -6.99 -7.55 14.41
CA ILE A 87 -6.33 -8.85 14.61
C ILE A 87 -4.84 -8.66 14.91
N LEU A 88 -4.18 -7.75 14.21
CA LEU A 88 -2.76 -7.44 14.45
C LEU A 88 -2.57 -6.77 15.82
N ALA A 89 -3.44 -5.82 16.18
CA ALA A 89 -3.40 -5.15 17.48
C ALA A 89 -3.69 -6.09 18.65
N GLU A 90 -4.60 -7.06 18.49
CA GLU A 90 -4.86 -8.15 19.45
C GLU A 90 -3.63 -9.03 19.71
N ASN A 91 -2.70 -9.11 18.74
CA ASN A 91 -1.47 -9.89 18.81
C ASN A 91 -0.23 -9.04 19.17
N ASN A 92 -0.46 -7.92 19.85
CA ASN A 92 0.56 -7.02 20.39
C ASN A 92 1.39 -6.28 19.31
N PHE A 93 0.83 -6.03 18.12
CA PHE A 93 1.39 -5.09 17.15
C PHE A 93 0.70 -3.72 17.29
N GLN A 94 1.46 -2.64 17.31
CA GLN A 94 0.90 -1.32 17.08
C GLN A 94 0.63 -1.15 15.58
N VAL A 95 -0.58 -0.77 15.19
CA VAL A 95 -0.93 -0.59 13.77
C VAL A 95 -1.17 0.87 13.48
N VAL A 96 -0.41 1.42 12.55
CA VAL A 96 -0.50 2.82 12.11
C VAL A 96 -1.05 2.84 10.70
N MET A 97 -2.25 3.37 10.55
CA MET A 97 -3.02 3.39 9.31
C MET A 97 -3.15 4.81 8.80
N VAL A 98 -3.07 4.99 7.48
CA VAL A 98 -3.26 6.30 6.83
C VAL A 98 -4.41 6.24 5.82
N ASP A 99 -5.34 7.18 5.89
CA ASP A 99 -6.29 7.44 4.80
C ASP A 99 -5.60 8.18 3.67
N PHE A 100 -5.63 7.61 2.46
CA PHE A 100 -5.16 8.34 1.28
C PHE A 100 -5.99 9.61 1.07
N ARG A 101 -5.46 10.59 0.32
CA ARG A 101 -6.22 11.81 -0.02
C ARG A 101 -7.61 11.46 -0.53
N GLY A 102 -8.62 12.22 -0.09
CA GLY A 102 -10.02 11.99 -0.44
C GLY A 102 -10.73 10.89 0.33
N TYR A 103 -10.02 10.00 1.04
CA TYR A 103 -10.60 8.92 1.84
C TYR A 103 -10.92 9.39 3.27
N GLY A 104 -11.96 8.83 3.86
CA GLY A 104 -12.33 9.06 5.26
C GLY A 104 -12.28 10.54 5.66
N LYS A 105 -11.45 10.87 6.65
CA LYS A 105 -11.24 12.25 7.14
C LYS A 105 -10.20 13.02 6.31
N SER A 106 -9.44 12.38 5.43
CA SER A 106 -8.44 13.05 4.58
C SER A 106 -9.10 13.95 3.54
N THR A 107 -8.52 15.13 3.27
CA THR A 107 -8.98 16.06 2.24
C THR A 107 -8.33 15.79 0.88
N GLY A 108 -8.65 16.59 -0.12
CA GLY A 108 -8.06 16.52 -1.45
C GLY A 108 -8.59 15.40 -2.35
N THR A 109 -7.86 15.14 -3.42
CA THR A 109 -8.17 14.12 -4.43
C THR A 109 -6.98 13.17 -4.59
N PRO A 110 -7.21 11.84 -4.59
CA PRO A 110 -6.13 10.87 -4.73
C PRO A 110 -5.59 10.87 -6.17
N THR A 111 -4.26 10.89 -6.29
CA THR A 111 -3.52 10.57 -7.51
C THR A 111 -2.35 9.68 -7.13
N HIS A 112 -1.82 8.90 -8.07
CA HIS A 112 -0.66 8.05 -7.79
C HIS A 112 0.51 8.85 -7.18
N ASN A 113 0.79 10.03 -7.75
CA ASN A 113 1.91 10.86 -7.32
C ASN A 113 1.70 11.50 -5.94
N ASN A 114 0.48 11.99 -5.63
CA ASN A 114 0.28 12.60 -4.31
C ASN A 114 0.20 11.54 -3.20
N ILE A 115 -0.36 10.34 -3.47
CA ILE A 115 -0.34 9.23 -2.50
C ILE A 115 1.11 8.80 -2.20
N ALA A 116 1.99 8.77 -3.20
CA ALA A 116 3.40 8.47 -2.97
C ALA A 116 4.07 9.51 -2.05
N LYS A 117 3.85 10.81 -2.30
CA LYS A 117 4.35 11.89 -1.45
C LYS A 117 3.77 11.86 -0.04
N ASP A 118 2.47 11.61 0.07
CA ASP A 118 1.80 11.53 1.37
C ASP A 118 2.26 10.31 2.17
N GLY A 119 2.51 9.18 1.50
CA GLY A 119 3.08 7.99 2.11
C GLY A 119 4.48 8.24 2.70
N GLU A 120 5.35 8.96 1.99
CA GLU A 120 6.66 9.38 2.48
C GLU A 120 6.52 10.31 3.69
N LEU A 121 5.68 11.36 3.60
CA LEU A 121 5.42 12.29 4.70
C LEU A 121 4.90 11.56 5.95
N PHE A 122 3.91 10.68 5.77
CA PHE A 122 3.33 9.87 6.82
C PHE A 122 4.41 9.01 7.49
N PHE A 123 5.14 8.22 6.71
CA PHE A 123 6.15 7.31 7.21
C PHE A 123 7.25 8.04 7.96
N GLU A 124 7.85 9.07 7.36
CA GLU A 124 8.94 9.84 7.99
C GLU A 124 8.50 10.61 9.24
N THR A 125 7.26 11.11 9.26
CA THR A 125 6.71 11.82 10.43
C THR A 125 6.51 10.85 11.59
N LEU A 126 5.91 9.71 11.31
CA LEU A 126 5.56 8.73 12.36
C LEU A 126 6.80 7.98 12.87
N LEU A 127 7.86 7.81 12.08
CA LEU A 127 9.13 7.26 12.55
C LEU A 127 9.75 8.06 13.72
N LYS A 128 9.45 9.34 13.82
CA LYS A 128 9.97 10.24 14.88
C LYS A 128 9.08 10.26 16.13
N LYS A 129 7.86 9.69 16.04
CA LYS A 129 6.89 9.69 17.12
C LYS A 129 7.33 8.74 18.24
N LYS A 130 7.29 9.22 19.50
CA LYS A 130 7.54 8.40 20.67
C LYS A 130 6.57 7.20 20.71
N GLY A 131 7.09 6.02 21.03
CA GLY A 131 6.34 4.76 21.02
C GLY A 131 6.32 4.06 19.65
N ILE A 132 6.66 4.77 18.56
CA ILE A 132 6.92 4.19 17.24
C ILE A 132 8.43 4.10 16.99
N LYS A 133 9.16 5.15 17.33
CA LYS A 133 10.61 5.23 17.13
C LYS A 133 11.35 4.04 17.77
N GLU A 134 10.89 3.59 18.92
CA GLU A 134 11.54 2.58 19.75
C GLU A 134 11.21 1.12 19.34
N THR A 135 10.24 0.88 18.47
CA THR A 135 9.83 -0.45 18.04
C THR A 135 10.46 -0.85 16.70
N PRO A 136 10.62 -2.15 16.37
CA PRO A 136 10.80 -2.63 15.00
C PRO A 136 9.66 -2.17 14.10
N LYS A 137 9.89 -1.97 12.80
CA LYS A 137 8.89 -1.48 11.84
C LYS A 137 8.67 -2.49 10.74
N ILE A 138 7.39 -2.68 10.39
CA ILE A 138 6.97 -3.50 9.26
C ILE A 138 6.06 -2.64 8.40
N ILE A 139 6.21 -2.72 7.09
CA ILE A 139 5.28 -2.12 6.13
C ILE A 139 4.33 -3.21 5.64
N TYR A 140 3.02 -2.95 5.70
CA TYR A 140 1.98 -3.86 5.23
C TYR A 140 1.08 -3.13 4.22
N GLY A 141 1.12 -3.55 2.98
CA GLY A 141 0.24 -3.03 1.93
C GLY A 141 -0.78 -4.06 1.47
N VAL A 142 -2.02 -3.62 1.20
CA VAL A 142 -3.07 -4.49 0.66
C VAL A 142 -3.60 -3.92 -0.66
N SER A 143 -3.78 -4.80 -1.68
CA SER A 143 -4.31 -4.40 -2.99
C SER A 143 -3.51 -3.23 -3.58
N ILE A 144 -4.15 -2.10 -3.93
CA ILE A 144 -3.46 -0.90 -4.42
C ILE A 144 -2.43 -0.37 -3.41
N GLY A 145 -2.65 -0.56 -2.11
CA GLY A 145 -1.69 -0.20 -1.05
C GLY A 145 -0.35 -0.93 -1.17
N THR A 146 -0.28 -2.07 -1.89
CA THR A 146 0.98 -2.78 -2.15
C THR A 146 1.94 -1.96 -3.01
N GLN A 147 1.44 -1.07 -3.86
CA GLN A 147 2.26 -0.20 -4.70
C GLN A 147 3.05 0.79 -3.84
N ILE A 148 2.35 1.51 -2.94
CA ILE A 148 3.02 2.47 -2.05
C ILE A 148 3.87 1.77 -0.98
N ALA A 149 3.41 0.62 -0.46
CA ALA A 149 4.16 -0.17 0.50
C ALA A 149 5.52 -0.62 -0.07
N THR A 150 5.54 -1.09 -1.33
CA THR A 150 6.78 -1.50 -1.99
C THR A 150 7.70 -0.32 -2.29
N LEU A 151 7.13 0.83 -2.73
CA LEU A 151 7.91 2.05 -2.95
C LEU A 151 8.60 2.53 -1.67
N LEU A 152 7.86 2.58 -0.55
CA LEU A 152 8.41 2.98 0.75
C LEU A 152 9.45 1.98 1.26
N ALA A 153 9.20 0.69 1.12
CA ALA A 153 10.16 -0.33 1.51
C ALA A 153 11.46 -0.21 0.72
N LYS A 154 11.40 0.08 -0.59
CA LYS A 154 12.58 0.36 -1.42
C LYS A 154 13.37 1.56 -0.89
N ASN A 155 12.69 2.66 -0.53
CA ASN A 155 13.33 3.90 -0.10
C ASN A 155 13.90 3.81 1.34
N HIS A 156 13.34 2.95 2.18
CA HIS A 156 13.58 2.92 3.63
C HIS A 156 13.97 1.55 4.19
N GLN A 157 14.52 0.64 3.38
CA GLN A 157 14.87 -0.71 3.86
C GLN A 157 15.90 -0.74 5.02
N ASP A 158 16.58 0.36 5.30
CA ASP A 158 17.46 0.51 6.48
C ASP A 158 16.71 0.86 7.77
N LYS A 159 15.40 1.14 7.69
CA LYS A 159 14.56 1.62 8.80
C LYS A 159 13.42 0.65 9.13
N ILE A 160 13.32 -0.46 8.42
CA ILE A 160 12.25 -1.45 8.55
C ILE A 160 12.82 -2.87 8.60
N GLU A 161 12.11 -3.78 9.23
CA GLU A 161 12.50 -5.19 9.38
C GLU A 161 11.83 -6.08 8.32
N GLY A 162 10.67 -5.68 7.81
CA GLY A 162 9.93 -6.50 6.87
C GLY A 162 8.90 -5.77 6.03
N LEU A 163 8.49 -6.44 4.95
CA LEU A 163 7.45 -6.00 4.02
C LEU A 163 6.42 -7.12 3.85
N VAL A 164 5.15 -6.82 4.10
CA VAL A 164 4.01 -7.73 3.87
C VAL A 164 3.15 -7.16 2.75
N LEU A 165 2.87 -7.97 1.74
CA LEU A 165 2.10 -7.59 0.56
C LEU A 165 0.94 -8.57 0.37
N GLU A 166 -0.31 -8.11 0.49
CA GLU A 166 -1.51 -8.94 0.32
C GLU A 166 -2.32 -8.50 -0.90
N GLY A 167 -2.69 -9.46 -1.77
CA GLY A 167 -3.39 -9.17 -3.02
C GLY A 167 -2.57 -8.24 -3.92
N THR A 168 -1.31 -8.60 -4.14
CA THR A 168 -0.29 -7.72 -4.73
C THR A 168 -0.55 -7.46 -6.20
N MET A 169 -0.65 -6.17 -6.58
CA MET A 169 -0.65 -5.73 -7.97
C MET A 169 0.79 -5.65 -8.50
N ALA A 170 1.02 -6.05 -9.76
CA ALA A 170 2.34 -5.89 -10.39
C ALA A 170 2.64 -4.42 -10.69
N SER A 171 1.69 -3.71 -11.30
CA SER A 171 1.71 -2.25 -11.50
C SER A 171 0.31 -1.72 -11.77
N PHE A 172 0.13 -0.40 -11.76
CA PHE A 172 -1.13 0.22 -12.19
C PHE A 172 -1.44 -0.10 -13.67
N THR A 173 -0.44 -0.16 -14.54
CA THR A 173 -0.60 -0.52 -15.95
C THR A 173 -1.06 -1.97 -16.10
N ASP A 174 -0.41 -2.91 -15.39
CA ASP A 174 -0.75 -4.34 -15.50
C ASP A 174 -2.18 -4.62 -15.03
N ILE A 175 -2.61 -4.03 -13.93
CA ILE A 175 -3.99 -4.24 -13.43
C ILE A 175 -5.02 -3.56 -14.32
N ALA A 176 -4.72 -2.39 -14.90
CA ALA A 176 -5.59 -1.75 -15.88
C ALA A 176 -5.76 -2.63 -17.13
N MET A 177 -4.69 -3.18 -17.67
CA MET A 177 -4.73 -4.10 -18.82
C MET A 177 -5.53 -5.37 -18.53
N TYR A 178 -5.55 -5.83 -17.28
CA TYR A 178 -6.37 -6.97 -16.88
C TYR A 178 -7.87 -6.64 -16.88
N HIS A 179 -8.25 -5.49 -16.31
CA HIS A 179 -9.66 -5.12 -16.19
C HIS A 179 -10.29 -4.60 -17.48
N VAL A 180 -9.49 -4.09 -18.42
CA VAL A 180 -9.97 -3.59 -19.71
C VAL A 180 -9.08 -4.15 -20.84
N PRO A 181 -9.15 -5.47 -21.10
CA PRO A 181 -8.25 -6.17 -22.03
C PRO A 181 -8.37 -5.68 -23.49
N GLU A 182 -9.51 -5.11 -23.86
CA GLU A 182 -9.74 -4.51 -25.18
C GLU A 182 -8.86 -3.27 -25.43
N TYR A 183 -8.36 -2.61 -24.38
CA TYR A 183 -7.44 -1.47 -24.46
C TYR A 183 -5.99 -1.82 -24.14
N LYS A 184 -5.63 -3.10 -24.04
CA LYS A 184 -4.30 -3.57 -23.62
C LYS A 184 -3.18 -2.89 -24.41
N ASP A 185 -3.21 -2.96 -25.76
CA ASP A 185 -2.16 -2.40 -26.63
C ASP A 185 -2.03 -0.88 -26.48
N PHE A 186 -3.15 -0.20 -26.22
CA PHE A 186 -3.16 1.24 -25.96
C PHE A 186 -2.54 1.56 -24.63
N LEU A 187 -2.94 0.85 -23.57
CA LEU A 187 -2.44 1.06 -22.20
C LEU A 187 -0.94 0.77 -22.09
N GLU A 188 -0.48 -0.34 -22.69
CA GLU A 188 0.92 -0.70 -22.68
C GLU A 188 1.83 0.38 -23.31
N LYS A 189 1.35 1.08 -24.34
CA LYS A 189 2.11 2.11 -25.04
C LYS A 189 1.98 3.51 -24.46
N ASN A 190 0.85 3.81 -23.79
CA ASN A 190 0.48 5.18 -23.45
C ASN A 190 0.28 5.43 -21.95
N TYR A 191 0.14 4.38 -21.12
CA TYR A 191 -0.05 4.49 -19.69
C TYR A 191 1.13 3.87 -18.93
N ILE A 192 1.97 4.74 -18.36
CA ILE A 192 3.16 4.33 -17.61
C ILE A 192 2.89 4.53 -16.13
N SER A 193 2.95 3.46 -15.35
CA SER A 193 2.89 3.55 -13.88
C SER A 193 4.03 4.42 -13.35
N PRO A 194 3.76 5.44 -12.52
CA PRO A 194 4.80 6.34 -12.00
C PRO A 194 5.76 5.63 -11.03
N TYR A 195 5.32 4.55 -10.41
CA TYR A 195 6.07 3.57 -9.63
C TYR A 195 5.39 2.21 -9.77
N SER A 196 6.08 1.13 -9.44
CA SER A 196 5.60 -0.21 -9.75
C SER A 196 6.19 -1.25 -8.83
N ALA A 197 5.35 -2.00 -8.12
CA ALA A 197 5.79 -3.06 -7.21
C ALA A 197 6.68 -4.09 -7.92
N LYS A 198 6.37 -4.48 -9.17
CA LYS A 198 7.19 -5.44 -9.94
C LYS A 198 8.59 -4.95 -10.24
N GLU A 199 8.81 -3.63 -10.33
CA GLU A 199 10.13 -3.05 -10.59
C GLU A 199 10.83 -2.68 -9.27
N ASP A 200 10.12 -2.05 -8.34
CA ASP A 200 10.68 -1.57 -7.08
C ASP A 200 11.17 -2.72 -6.20
N ILE A 201 10.46 -3.85 -6.20
CA ILE A 201 10.80 -5.04 -5.40
C ILE A 201 12.20 -5.62 -5.74
N LYS A 202 12.67 -5.44 -6.97
CA LYS A 202 13.98 -5.94 -7.43
C LYS A 202 15.16 -5.40 -6.64
N THR A 203 15.00 -4.22 -6.05
CA THR A 203 16.06 -3.52 -5.31
C THR A 203 15.94 -3.67 -3.79
N ILE A 204 14.89 -4.36 -3.30
CA ILE A 204 14.68 -4.61 -1.88
C ILE A 204 15.37 -5.93 -1.50
N ASN A 205 16.57 -5.83 -0.92
CA ASN A 205 17.43 -6.97 -0.62
C ASN A 205 17.89 -7.06 0.85
N LYS A 206 17.50 -6.11 1.71
CA LYS A 206 17.96 -6.05 3.11
C LYS A 206 16.94 -6.58 4.12
N ILE A 207 15.69 -6.77 3.71
CA ILE A 207 14.57 -7.10 4.59
C ILE A 207 13.82 -8.36 4.15
N SER A 208 13.14 -9.00 5.08
CA SER A 208 12.22 -10.11 4.78
C SER A 208 10.95 -9.64 4.07
N LYS A 209 10.47 -10.44 3.12
CA LYS A 209 9.27 -10.15 2.32
C LYS A 209 8.28 -11.30 2.41
N LEU A 210 7.04 -11.00 2.80
CA LEU A 210 5.93 -11.95 2.87
C LEU A 210 4.87 -11.57 1.86
N PHE A 211 4.56 -12.47 0.95
CA PHE A 211 3.50 -12.32 -0.04
C PHE A 211 2.31 -13.19 0.37
N LEU A 212 1.12 -12.58 0.37
CA LEU A 212 -0.14 -13.23 0.70
C LEU A 212 -1.09 -13.07 -0.49
N HIS A 213 -1.55 -14.16 -1.08
CA HIS A 213 -2.44 -14.04 -2.24
C HIS A 213 -3.40 -15.21 -2.34
N SER A 214 -4.65 -14.90 -2.67
CA SER A 214 -5.65 -15.93 -2.96
C SER A 214 -5.53 -16.43 -4.39
N LYS A 215 -5.59 -17.76 -4.57
CA LYS A 215 -5.70 -18.35 -5.91
C LYS A 215 -7.05 -18.08 -6.59
N GLU A 216 -8.03 -17.64 -5.82
CA GLU A 216 -9.41 -17.37 -6.29
C GLU A 216 -9.70 -15.87 -6.36
N ASP A 217 -8.66 -15.02 -6.21
CA ASP A 217 -8.76 -13.56 -6.27
C ASP A 217 -9.23 -13.10 -7.65
N LYS A 218 -10.38 -12.41 -7.67
CA LYS A 218 -11.00 -11.87 -8.89
C LYS A 218 -10.71 -10.40 -9.10
N ASP A 219 -10.29 -9.70 -8.06
CA ASP A 219 -9.98 -8.27 -8.10
C ASP A 219 -8.54 -8.04 -8.57
N VAL A 220 -7.60 -8.79 -7.99
CA VAL A 220 -6.20 -8.81 -8.40
C VAL A 220 -5.80 -10.25 -8.70
N PRO A 221 -5.61 -10.62 -9.98
CA PRO A 221 -5.28 -12.00 -10.34
C PRO A 221 -4.02 -12.50 -9.62
N PHE A 222 -4.03 -13.76 -9.21
CA PHE A 222 -2.91 -14.42 -8.54
C PHE A 222 -1.57 -14.23 -9.28
N THR A 223 -1.61 -14.23 -10.61
CA THR A 223 -0.44 -14.02 -11.47
C THR A 223 0.23 -12.66 -11.26
N GLN A 224 -0.50 -11.63 -10.83
CA GLN A 224 0.09 -10.32 -10.49
C GLN A 224 1.03 -10.44 -9.29
N GLY A 225 0.60 -11.15 -8.24
CA GLY A 225 1.43 -11.44 -7.08
C GLY A 225 2.63 -12.32 -7.42
N GLU A 226 2.45 -13.33 -8.28
CA GLU A 226 3.55 -14.20 -8.74
C GLU A 226 4.64 -13.39 -9.48
N ILE A 227 4.26 -12.43 -10.33
CA ILE A 227 5.22 -11.55 -11.02
C ILE A 227 6.09 -10.80 -10.01
N VAL A 228 5.49 -10.19 -8.98
CA VAL A 228 6.23 -9.42 -7.98
C VAL A 228 7.10 -10.34 -7.12
N TYR A 229 6.56 -11.48 -6.69
CA TYR A 229 7.32 -12.47 -5.95
C TYR A 229 8.54 -12.99 -6.70
N ASN A 230 8.38 -13.34 -7.99
CA ASN A 230 9.47 -13.84 -8.82
C ASN A 230 10.57 -12.79 -9.02
N ASN A 231 10.23 -11.51 -9.04
CA ASN A 231 11.17 -10.40 -9.13
C ASN A 231 11.88 -10.07 -7.80
N ALA A 232 11.32 -10.50 -6.67
CA ALA A 232 11.89 -10.22 -5.36
C ALA A 232 13.15 -11.06 -5.09
N SER A 233 14.15 -10.44 -4.45
CA SER A 233 15.31 -11.16 -3.90
C SER A 233 14.96 -11.88 -2.59
N GLU A 234 15.80 -12.82 -2.16
CA GLU A 234 15.72 -13.43 -0.82
C GLU A 234 16.07 -12.38 0.28
N PRO A 235 15.60 -12.57 1.53
CA PRO A 235 14.64 -13.59 1.95
C PRO A 235 13.20 -13.22 1.55
N LYS A 236 12.45 -14.18 1.05
CA LYS A 236 11.06 -14.02 0.65
C LYS A 236 10.23 -15.29 0.86
N GLU A 237 8.97 -15.12 1.20
CA GLU A 237 8.03 -16.23 1.31
C GLU A 237 6.71 -15.90 0.61
N PHE A 238 6.02 -16.93 0.11
CA PHE A 238 4.72 -16.81 -0.51
C PHE A 238 3.72 -17.74 0.19
N LEU A 239 2.73 -17.16 0.85
CA LEU A 239 1.61 -17.89 1.45
C LEU A 239 0.37 -17.74 0.56
N GLU A 240 0.07 -18.79 -0.16
CA GLU A 240 -1.15 -18.88 -0.94
C GLU A 240 -2.32 -19.39 -0.10
N PHE A 241 -3.52 -18.94 -0.44
CA PHE A 241 -4.74 -19.44 0.15
C PHE A 241 -5.87 -19.53 -0.90
N LYS A 242 -7.01 -20.11 -0.50
CA LYS A 242 -8.26 -20.09 -1.27
C LYS A 242 -9.25 -19.19 -0.55
N GLY A 243 -9.96 -18.34 -1.29
CA GLY A 243 -10.94 -17.43 -0.76
C GLY A 243 -10.96 -16.10 -1.49
N GLU A 244 -11.72 -15.15 -0.97
CA GLU A 244 -11.88 -13.83 -1.57
C GLU A 244 -10.64 -12.94 -1.38
N HIS A 245 -10.60 -11.85 -2.15
CA HIS A 245 -9.58 -10.80 -2.04
C HIS A 245 -9.41 -10.29 -0.61
N LEU A 246 -8.17 -10.12 -0.12
CA LEU A 246 -7.79 -9.60 1.20
C LEU A 246 -8.33 -10.41 2.41
N HIS A 247 -8.51 -11.70 2.26
CA HIS A 247 -8.96 -12.57 3.35
C HIS A 247 -7.83 -13.45 3.94
N ALA A 248 -6.55 -13.10 3.74
CA ALA A 248 -5.45 -13.92 4.24
C ALA A 248 -5.49 -14.12 5.76
N LEU A 249 -5.69 -13.06 6.54
CA LEU A 249 -5.81 -13.14 8.00
C LEU A 249 -7.01 -13.97 8.48
N LYS A 250 -8.06 -14.13 7.66
CA LYS A 250 -9.19 -15.02 7.96
C LYS A 250 -8.81 -16.50 7.82
N TYR A 251 -7.98 -16.85 6.84
CA TYR A 251 -7.68 -18.23 6.47
C TYR A 251 -6.32 -18.73 6.94
N ARG A 252 -5.34 -17.83 7.18
CA ARG A 252 -3.94 -18.13 7.49
C ARG A 252 -3.40 -17.35 8.69
N ARG A 253 -4.26 -16.90 9.59
CA ARG A 253 -3.95 -16.02 10.72
C ARG A 253 -2.68 -16.41 11.47
N GLU A 254 -2.61 -17.64 11.97
CA GLU A 254 -1.49 -18.09 12.80
C GLU A 254 -0.17 -18.10 12.02
N GLN A 255 -0.20 -18.59 10.77
CA GLN A 255 1.00 -18.62 9.93
C GLN A 255 1.50 -17.21 9.62
N ILE A 256 0.58 -16.27 9.31
CA ILE A 256 0.92 -14.87 9.02
C ILE A 256 1.54 -14.21 10.25
N LEU A 257 0.91 -14.37 11.43
CA LEU A 257 1.41 -13.80 12.68
C LEU A 257 2.77 -14.38 13.07
N GLN A 258 2.97 -15.69 12.85
CA GLN A 258 4.27 -16.32 13.05
C GLN A 258 5.34 -15.69 12.12
N LYS A 259 5.05 -15.58 10.82
CA LYS A 259 6.00 -14.99 9.85
C LYS A 259 6.32 -13.53 10.14
N ILE A 260 5.33 -12.75 10.60
CA ILE A 260 5.56 -11.37 11.03
C ILE A 260 6.46 -11.32 12.29
N ASN A 261 6.28 -12.24 13.24
CA ASN A 261 7.18 -12.32 14.40
C ASN A 261 8.62 -12.69 13.98
N GLU A 262 8.80 -13.65 13.06
CA GLU A 262 10.11 -14.04 12.51
C GLU A 262 10.85 -12.87 11.82
N MET A 263 10.15 -11.85 11.32
CA MET A 263 10.78 -10.66 10.72
C MET A 263 11.42 -9.73 11.73
N ILE A 264 11.02 -9.80 13.00
CA ILE A 264 11.46 -8.86 14.05
C ILE A 264 12.40 -9.51 15.10
N GLU A 265 12.68 -10.80 14.95
CA GLU A 265 13.66 -11.55 15.75
C GLU A 265 15.08 -11.39 15.17
#